data_dc6fd41ea56add92900fd4aee1e59d3e
#
_entry.id   dc6fd41ea56add92900fd4aee1e59d3e
#
_cell.length_a   1.000
_cell.length_b   1.000
_cell.length_c   1.000
_cell.angle_alpha   90.00
_cell.angle_beta   90.00
_cell.angle_gamma   90.00
#
_symmetry.space_group_name_H-M   'P 1'
#
loop_
_entity.id
_entity.type
_entity.pdbx_description
1 polymer ?
#
loop_
_entity_poly.entity_id
_entity_poly.type
_entity_poly.pdbx_seq_one_letter_code
_entity_poly.pdbx_strand_id
1 'polypeptide(L)'
;MTNGATGVCPSCAGQGIVQGGRGQKQLCPNCGGSGTKAPPVIRVPFDYAFPNAVLLANQQNLNDPLVFDYDADFEQIWIVANSTGLFSVTITDKSANRQLSNAPINGENFAGTAALPFPLVEPYIWARSSTALAQFNDRSGGGNTVQLVFRGYKLYPAAAQQQGSQGMIVPQS
;
A
#
# COMPACT_ATOMS: atom_id res chain seq x y z
N MET A 1 5.32 -1.86 29.85
CA MET A 1 4.51 -0.86 29.19
C MET A 1 5.39 0.38 29.00
N THR A 2 6.13 0.48 27.92
CA THR A 2 6.94 1.67 27.58
C THR A 2 6.25 2.35 26.42
N ASN A 3 5.68 3.53 26.72
CA ASN A 3 5.08 4.41 25.76
C ASN A 3 6.05 4.67 24.60
N GLY A 4 5.68 4.25 23.39
CA GLY A 4 6.33 4.71 22.17
C GLY A 4 6.24 6.25 22.16
N ALA A 5 7.37 6.91 22.42
CA ALA A 5 7.43 8.34 22.52
C ALA A 5 7.05 8.96 21.17
N THR A 6 5.81 9.40 21.05
CA THR A 6 5.44 10.42 20.08
C THR A 6 6.27 11.65 20.45
N GLY A 7 7.40 11.82 19.75
CA GLY A 7 8.34 12.92 20.06
C GLY A 7 7.63 14.25 19.81
N VAL A 8 7.70 15.11 20.81
CA VAL A 8 7.29 16.51 20.65
C VAL A 8 8.03 17.11 19.44
N CYS A 9 7.32 17.75 18.53
CA CYS A 9 7.95 18.36 17.37
C CYS A 9 8.91 19.47 17.82
N PRO A 10 10.21 19.36 17.57
CA PRO A 10 11.20 20.31 18.07
C PRO A 10 11.03 21.73 17.47
N SER A 11 10.46 21.82 16.28
CA SER A 11 10.28 23.10 15.58
C SER A 11 9.18 23.99 16.15
N CYS A 12 8.22 23.41 16.89
CA CYS A 12 7.11 24.13 17.50
C CYS A 12 6.91 23.77 18.98
N ALA A 13 7.86 23.05 19.58
CA ALA A 13 7.78 22.58 20.97
C ALA A 13 6.42 21.96 21.35
N GLY A 14 5.80 21.23 20.41
CA GLY A 14 4.52 20.57 20.61
C GLY A 14 3.28 21.44 20.38
N GLN A 15 3.44 22.71 20.10
CA GLN A 15 2.29 23.63 19.92
C GLN A 15 1.59 23.52 18.57
N GLY A 16 2.19 22.83 17.59
CA GLY A 16 1.66 22.72 16.23
C GLY A 16 1.73 23.99 15.39
N ILE A 17 2.13 25.11 15.98
CA ILE A 17 2.17 26.44 15.37
C ILE A 17 3.58 27.03 15.53
N VAL A 18 4.06 27.74 14.52
CA VAL A 18 5.30 28.53 14.57
C VAL A 18 5.00 29.98 14.24
N GLN A 19 5.83 30.90 14.74
CA GLN A 19 5.74 32.30 14.35
C GLN A 19 6.39 32.47 12.97
N GLY A 20 5.59 32.91 12.01
CA GLY A 20 6.06 33.33 10.69
C GLY A 20 6.59 34.79 10.73
N GLY A 21 7.18 35.23 9.61
CA GLY A 21 7.57 36.62 9.44
C GLY A 21 6.38 37.56 9.68
N ARG A 22 6.63 38.69 10.32
CA ARG A 22 5.63 39.73 10.73
C ARG A 22 4.68 39.29 11.84
N GLY A 23 5.06 38.28 12.68
CA GLY A 23 4.27 37.90 13.85
C GLY A 23 3.00 37.09 13.55
N GLN A 24 2.80 36.65 12.31
CA GLN A 24 1.68 35.80 11.95
C GLN A 24 1.91 34.37 12.46
N LYS A 25 0.88 33.78 13.04
CA LYS A 25 0.90 32.35 13.41
C LYS A 25 0.63 31.50 12.17
N GLN A 26 1.48 30.51 11.89
CA GLN A 26 1.30 29.56 10.81
C GLN A 26 1.46 28.14 11.33
N LEU A 27 0.86 27.15 10.63
CA LEU A 27 1.03 25.75 10.97
C LEU A 27 2.51 25.36 10.86
N CYS A 28 2.99 24.59 11.83
CA CYS A 28 4.37 24.11 11.81
C CYS A 28 4.57 23.19 10.60
N PRO A 29 5.49 23.48 9.66
CA PRO A 29 5.70 22.67 8.46
C PRO A 29 6.25 21.27 8.76
N ASN A 30 6.91 21.08 9.92
CA ASN A 30 7.53 19.81 10.29
C ASN A 30 6.56 18.80 10.92
N CYS A 31 5.40 19.23 11.39
CA CYS A 31 4.39 18.34 11.98
C CYS A 31 2.97 18.62 11.46
N GLY A 32 2.82 19.47 10.45
CA GLY A 32 1.51 19.82 9.88
C GLY A 32 0.50 20.38 10.88
N GLY A 33 0.97 20.96 11.99
CA GLY A 33 0.10 21.51 13.04
C GLY A 33 -0.24 20.50 14.17
N SER A 34 0.14 19.22 14.07
CA SER A 34 -0.17 18.20 15.09
C SER A 34 0.60 18.38 16.40
N GLY A 35 1.67 19.15 16.41
CA GLY A 35 2.59 19.29 17.57
C GLY A 35 3.50 18.09 17.81
N THR A 36 3.25 16.96 17.15
CA THR A 36 4.03 15.73 17.26
C THR A 36 4.69 15.38 15.92
N LYS A 37 5.93 14.95 15.96
CA LYS A 37 6.59 14.42 14.77
C LYS A 37 6.07 13.00 14.53
N ALA A 38 5.62 12.70 13.32
CA ALA A 38 5.30 11.33 12.95
C ALA A 38 6.53 10.43 13.21
N PRO A 39 6.35 9.25 13.80
CA PRO A 39 7.46 8.33 13.98
C PRO A 39 8.08 8.01 12.62
N PRO A 40 9.40 7.84 12.55
CA PRO A 40 10.06 7.42 11.32
C PRO A 40 9.50 6.06 10.88
N VAL A 41 9.33 5.90 9.56
CA VAL A 41 8.82 4.67 8.95
C VAL A 41 9.95 3.98 8.20
N ILE A 42 10.10 2.68 8.43
CA ILE A 42 11.01 1.82 7.68
C ILE A 42 10.23 1.21 6.52
N ARG A 43 10.73 1.41 5.31
CA ARG A 43 10.13 0.89 4.07
C ARG A 43 10.87 -0.39 3.67
N VAL A 44 10.17 -1.51 3.63
CA VAL A 44 10.71 -2.81 3.23
C VAL A 44 10.07 -3.20 1.89
N PRO A 45 10.86 -3.41 0.82
CA PRO A 45 10.31 -3.82 -0.48
C PRO A 45 9.48 -5.10 -0.33
N PHE A 46 8.30 -5.11 -0.93
CA PHE A 46 7.39 -6.25 -0.88
C PHE A 46 6.46 -6.26 -2.10
N ASP A 47 6.11 -7.45 -2.56
CA ASP A 47 5.18 -7.66 -3.66
C ASP A 47 3.98 -8.47 -3.16
N TYR A 48 2.76 -7.99 -3.37
CA TYR A 48 1.53 -8.73 -3.15
C TYR A 48 0.99 -9.22 -4.48
N ALA A 49 0.89 -10.53 -4.65
CA ALA A 49 0.34 -11.14 -5.85
C ALA A 49 -1.08 -11.65 -5.60
N PHE A 50 -2.01 -11.30 -6.47
CA PHE A 50 -3.28 -12.00 -6.55
C PHE A 50 -3.03 -13.45 -7.01
N PRO A 51 -3.83 -14.42 -6.56
CA PRO A 51 -3.83 -15.75 -7.15
C PRO A 51 -4.01 -15.67 -8.67
N ASN A 52 -3.60 -16.70 -9.40
CA ASN A 52 -3.82 -16.74 -10.84
C ASN A 52 -5.33 -16.85 -11.13
N ALA A 53 -5.92 -15.77 -11.63
CA ALA A 53 -7.30 -15.74 -12.05
C ALA A 53 -7.45 -16.50 -13.38
N VAL A 54 -8.21 -17.60 -13.39
CA VAL A 54 -8.53 -18.36 -14.60
C VAL A 54 -9.90 -17.93 -15.10
N LEU A 55 -9.91 -17.23 -16.22
CA LEU A 55 -11.11 -16.71 -16.87
C LEU A 55 -11.57 -17.68 -17.96
N LEU A 56 -12.85 -18.03 -17.97
CA LEU A 56 -13.47 -18.71 -19.10
C LEU A 56 -13.69 -17.69 -20.24
N ALA A 57 -13.90 -18.21 -21.45
CA ALA A 57 -14.21 -17.36 -22.60
C ALA A 57 -15.39 -16.41 -22.32
N ASN A 58 -15.19 -15.12 -22.53
CA ASN A 58 -16.16 -14.05 -22.27
C ASN A 58 -16.66 -13.97 -20.81
N GLN A 59 -15.95 -14.57 -19.87
CA GLN A 59 -16.32 -14.48 -18.45
C GLN A 59 -16.27 -13.03 -17.95
N GLN A 60 -17.32 -12.66 -17.22
CA GLN A 60 -17.43 -11.35 -16.60
C GLN A 60 -17.44 -11.47 -15.09
N ASN A 61 -16.90 -10.45 -14.41
CA ASN A 61 -16.99 -10.27 -12.96
C ASN A 61 -16.41 -11.44 -12.14
N LEU A 62 -15.30 -12.05 -12.58
CA LEU A 62 -14.57 -12.97 -11.72
C LEU A 62 -13.91 -12.18 -10.58
N ASN A 63 -14.36 -12.45 -9.36
CA ASN A 63 -13.84 -11.81 -8.16
C ASN A 63 -12.64 -12.56 -7.60
N ASP A 64 -11.55 -11.85 -7.33
CA ASP A 64 -10.34 -12.39 -6.73
C ASP A 64 -9.88 -11.47 -5.59
N PRO A 65 -10.00 -11.93 -4.33
CA PRO A 65 -9.60 -11.13 -3.17
C PRO A 65 -8.11 -11.32 -2.85
N LEU A 66 -7.46 -10.25 -2.44
CA LEU A 66 -6.12 -10.21 -1.87
C LEU A 66 -6.19 -9.61 -0.48
N VAL A 67 -5.77 -10.36 0.54
CA VAL A 67 -5.70 -9.88 1.92
C VAL A 67 -4.28 -9.43 2.23
N PHE A 68 -4.14 -8.20 2.71
CA PHE A 68 -2.86 -7.68 3.17
C PHE A 68 -2.52 -8.20 4.57
N ASP A 69 -1.24 -8.40 4.84
CA ASP A 69 -0.77 -8.90 6.12
C ASP A 69 -1.13 -7.95 7.28
N TYR A 70 -1.17 -8.50 8.49
CA TYR A 70 -1.54 -7.72 9.70
C TYR A 70 -0.37 -6.92 10.31
N ASP A 71 0.85 -7.18 9.85
CA ASP A 71 2.09 -6.68 10.44
C ASP A 71 2.45 -5.25 10.05
N ALA A 72 2.02 -4.81 8.85
CA ALA A 72 2.35 -3.48 8.34
C ALA A 72 1.32 -2.98 7.32
N ASP A 73 1.21 -1.67 7.20
CA ASP A 73 0.54 -1.05 6.06
C ASP A 73 1.39 -1.25 4.80
N PHE A 74 0.77 -1.24 3.63
CA PHE A 74 1.44 -1.44 2.36
C PHE A 74 1.30 -0.22 1.45
N GLU A 75 2.41 0.35 1.04
CA GLU A 75 2.49 1.45 0.08
C GLU A 75 2.68 0.86 -1.32
N GLN A 76 1.62 0.82 -2.09
CA GLN A 76 1.65 0.39 -3.47
C GLN A 76 2.14 1.53 -4.36
N ILE A 77 3.16 1.27 -5.18
CA ILE A 77 3.72 2.27 -6.12
C ILE A 77 3.65 1.82 -7.57
N TRP A 78 3.60 0.50 -7.82
CA TRP A 78 3.52 -0.07 -9.15
C TRP A 78 2.48 -1.17 -9.24
N ILE A 79 1.99 -1.38 -10.47
CA ILE A 79 1.14 -2.50 -10.84
C ILE A 79 1.79 -3.21 -12.02
N VAL A 80 1.90 -4.52 -11.93
CA VAL A 80 2.32 -5.37 -13.05
C VAL A 80 1.32 -6.49 -13.24
N ALA A 81 1.13 -6.92 -14.47
CA ALA A 81 0.32 -8.07 -14.80
C ALA A 81 1.02 -8.95 -15.82
N ASN A 82 0.70 -10.23 -15.75
CA ASN A 82 0.96 -11.22 -16.80
C ASN A 82 -0.37 -11.89 -17.17
N SER A 83 -0.66 -12.02 -18.45
CA SER A 83 -1.88 -12.65 -18.92
C SER A 83 -1.66 -13.39 -20.23
N THR A 84 -2.46 -14.42 -20.47
CA THR A 84 -2.45 -15.17 -21.75
C THR A 84 -3.39 -14.57 -22.80
N GLY A 85 -4.18 -13.57 -22.43
CA GLY A 85 -5.12 -12.88 -23.33
C GLY A 85 -5.52 -11.51 -22.79
N LEU A 86 -6.36 -10.80 -23.54
CA LEU A 86 -6.85 -9.49 -23.14
C LEU A 86 -7.83 -9.61 -21.96
N PHE A 87 -7.72 -8.69 -21.02
CA PHE A 87 -8.63 -8.60 -19.88
C PHE A 87 -8.92 -7.15 -19.51
N SER A 88 -9.94 -6.94 -18.72
CA SER A 88 -10.15 -5.69 -17.98
C SER A 88 -10.35 -6.00 -16.50
N VAL A 89 -10.04 -5.02 -15.65
CA VAL A 89 -10.08 -5.18 -14.20
C VAL A 89 -10.64 -3.94 -13.52
N THR A 90 -11.37 -4.16 -12.44
CA THR A 90 -11.75 -3.14 -11.46
C THR A 90 -11.16 -3.53 -10.12
N ILE A 91 -10.52 -2.57 -9.42
CA ILE A 91 -10.00 -2.78 -8.08
C ILE A 91 -10.86 -2.03 -7.07
N THR A 92 -11.23 -2.71 -6.00
CA THR A 92 -11.98 -2.15 -4.89
C THR A 92 -11.21 -2.38 -3.58
N ASP A 93 -10.97 -1.33 -2.83
CA ASP A 93 -10.59 -1.42 -1.42
C ASP A 93 -11.86 -1.73 -0.62
N LYS A 94 -12.00 -2.99 -0.18
CA LYS A 94 -13.16 -3.46 0.57
C LYS A 94 -13.21 -2.87 1.97
N SER A 95 -12.07 -2.58 2.57
CA SER A 95 -11.98 -2.05 3.92
C SER A 95 -12.38 -0.58 3.98
N ALA A 96 -12.01 0.19 2.97
CA ALA A 96 -12.44 1.58 2.82
C ALA A 96 -13.77 1.73 2.06
N ASN A 97 -14.35 0.64 1.56
CA ASN A 97 -15.50 0.63 0.64
C ASN A 97 -15.30 1.59 -0.54
N ARG A 98 -14.12 1.58 -1.12
CA ARG A 98 -13.71 2.51 -2.17
C ARG A 98 -13.30 1.77 -3.43
N GLN A 99 -13.99 2.03 -4.52
CA GLN A 99 -13.57 1.60 -5.86
C GLN A 99 -12.48 2.56 -6.38
N LEU A 100 -11.40 2.01 -6.94
CA LEU A 100 -10.25 2.80 -7.40
C LEU A 100 -10.41 3.30 -8.86
N SER A 101 -11.45 2.87 -9.55
CA SER A 101 -11.81 3.35 -10.90
C SER A 101 -13.33 3.38 -11.06
N ASN A 102 -13.84 4.28 -11.87
CA ASN A 102 -15.28 4.42 -12.14
C ASN A 102 -15.83 3.33 -13.08
N ALA A 103 -14.96 2.55 -13.72
CA ALA A 103 -15.29 1.49 -14.66
C ALA A 103 -14.14 0.49 -14.77
N PRO A 104 -14.36 -0.71 -15.33
CA PRO A 104 -13.27 -1.64 -15.63
C PRO A 104 -12.24 -1.01 -16.57
N ILE A 105 -10.96 -1.12 -16.23
CA ILE A 105 -9.84 -0.63 -17.04
C ILE A 105 -9.21 -1.81 -17.77
N ASN A 106 -8.86 -1.64 -19.03
CA ASN A 106 -8.14 -2.65 -19.81
C ASN A 106 -6.77 -2.91 -19.19
N GLY A 107 -6.36 -4.18 -19.13
CA GLY A 107 -5.08 -4.57 -18.54
C GLY A 107 -3.90 -3.78 -19.09
N GLU A 108 -3.88 -3.53 -20.39
CA GLU A 108 -2.83 -2.76 -21.08
C GLU A 108 -2.72 -1.29 -20.61
N ASN A 109 -3.84 -0.71 -20.14
CA ASN A 109 -3.90 0.67 -19.63
C ASN A 109 -3.78 0.74 -18.10
N PHE A 110 -3.81 -0.41 -17.42
CA PHE A 110 -3.86 -0.49 -15.97
C PHE A 110 -2.57 -1.03 -15.37
N ALA A 111 -1.96 -2.00 -16.02
CA ALA A 111 -0.79 -2.71 -15.50
C ALA A 111 0.32 -2.79 -16.53
N GLY A 112 1.54 -2.55 -16.10
CA GLY A 112 2.73 -2.81 -16.89
C GLY A 112 3.16 -4.28 -16.86
N THR A 113 4.30 -4.55 -17.45
CA THR A 113 5.01 -5.85 -17.34
C THR A 113 6.09 -5.78 -16.25
N ALA A 114 6.68 -6.92 -15.91
CA ALA A 114 7.80 -6.96 -14.97
C ALA A 114 9.00 -6.09 -15.42
N ALA A 115 9.21 -5.97 -16.74
CA ALA A 115 10.28 -5.13 -17.32
C ALA A 115 9.91 -3.64 -17.39
N LEU A 116 8.63 -3.34 -17.56
CA LEU A 116 8.07 -1.99 -17.63
C LEU A 116 6.85 -1.88 -16.71
N PRO A 117 7.07 -1.78 -15.39
CA PRO A 117 5.97 -1.64 -14.44
C PRO A 117 5.19 -0.36 -14.70
N PHE A 118 3.87 -0.40 -14.51
CA PHE A 118 3.04 0.80 -14.58
C PHE A 118 3.08 1.52 -13.23
N PRO A 119 3.66 2.74 -13.16
CA PRO A 119 3.70 3.51 -11.93
C PRO A 119 2.34 4.11 -11.62
N LEU A 120 1.97 4.14 -10.35
CA LEU A 120 0.84 4.95 -9.91
C LEU A 120 1.23 6.44 -9.94
N VAL A 121 0.28 7.31 -10.26
CA VAL A 121 0.48 8.78 -10.21
C VAL A 121 0.83 9.22 -8.79
N GLU A 122 0.15 8.61 -7.81
CA GLU A 122 0.47 8.74 -6.38
C GLU A 122 0.44 7.34 -5.75
N PRO A 123 1.31 7.06 -4.76
CA PRO A 123 1.26 5.81 -4.02
C PRO A 123 -0.10 5.62 -3.34
N TYR A 124 -0.61 4.40 -3.37
CA TYR A 124 -1.82 4.03 -2.62
C TYR A 124 -1.44 3.28 -1.36
N ILE A 125 -2.00 3.69 -0.22
CA ILE A 125 -1.74 3.04 1.07
C ILE A 125 -2.87 2.08 1.39
N TRP A 126 -2.55 0.80 1.40
CA TRP A 126 -3.40 -0.27 1.88
C TRP A 126 -3.16 -0.45 3.38
N ALA A 127 -4.20 -0.34 4.17
CA ALA A 127 -4.09 -0.59 5.60
C ALA A 127 -3.77 -2.08 5.86
N ARG A 128 -3.00 -2.37 6.89
CA ARG A 128 -2.79 -3.75 7.35
C ARG A 128 -4.13 -4.46 7.58
N SER A 129 -4.20 -5.75 7.29
CA SER A 129 -5.41 -6.57 7.39
C SER A 129 -6.55 -6.11 6.46
N SER A 130 -6.31 -5.16 5.56
CA SER A 130 -7.31 -4.77 4.58
C SER A 130 -7.42 -5.78 3.44
N THR A 131 -8.44 -5.64 2.60
CA THR A 131 -8.68 -6.52 1.47
C THR A 131 -8.86 -5.70 0.19
N ALA A 132 -8.01 -5.96 -0.80
CA ALA A 132 -8.25 -5.56 -2.18
C ALA A 132 -9.11 -6.62 -2.88
N LEU A 133 -10.13 -6.22 -3.59
CA LEU A 133 -10.90 -7.08 -4.48
C LEU A 133 -10.61 -6.69 -5.92
N ALA A 134 -10.01 -7.59 -6.69
CA ALA A 134 -9.92 -7.49 -8.13
C ALA A 134 -11.13 -8.17 -8.78
N GLN A 135 -11.80 -7.48 -9.68
CA GLN A 135 -12.88 -8.02 -10.47
C GLN A 135 -12.43 -8.05 -11.93
N PHE A 136 -12.19 -9.25 -12.45
CA PHE A 136 -11.67 -9.46 -13.80
C PHE A 136 -12.77 -9.79 -14.80
N ASN A 137 -12.59 -9.29 -16.03
CA ASN A 137 -13.42 -9.66 -17.18
C ASN A 137 -12.52 -10.12 -18.32
N ASP A 138 -12.86 -11.26 -18.94
CA ASP A 138 -12.21 -11.71 -20.17
C ASP A 138 -12.63 -10.84 -21.35
N ARG A 139 -11.64 -10.45 -22.15
CA ARG A 139 -11.82 -9.70 -23.40
C ARG A 139 -11.14 -10.41 -24.59
N SER A 140 -10.58 -11.58 -24.37
CA SER A 140 -9.87 -12.33 -25.39
C SER A 140 -10.82 -13.14 -26.28
N GLY A 141 -12.03 -13.41 -25.78
CA GLY A 141 -12.99 -14.32 -26.42
C GLY A 141 -12.61 -15.81 -26.30
N GLY A 142 -11.46 -16.12 -25.71
CA GLY A 142 -10.97 -17.46 -25.38
C GLY A 142 -10.72 -17.59 -23.87
N GLY A 143 -10.27 -18.74 -23.39
CA GLY A 143 -9.82 -18.86 -22.00
C GLY A 143 -8.59 -17.99 -21.73
N ASN A 144 -8.51 -17.36 -20.55
CA ASN A 144 -7.42 -16.46 -20.19
C ASN A 144 -6.96 -16.73 -18.76
N THR A 145 -5.66 -16.63 -18.51
CA THR A 145 -5.10 -16.67 -17.16
C THR A 145 -4.43 -15.33 -16.88
N VAL A 146 -4.79 -14.71 -15.77
CA VAL A 146 -4.27 -13.39 -15.37
C VAL A 146 -3.64 -13.50 -14.00
N GLN A 147 -2.41 -12.99 -13.85
CA GLN A 147 -1.79 -12.72 -12.57
C GLN A 147 -1.56 -11.22 -12.45
N LEU A 148 -2.06 -10.63 -11.38
CA LEU A 148 -1.89 -9.23 -11.04
C LEU A 148 -1.00 -9.13 -9.80
N VAL A 149 -0.04 -8.18 -9.81
CA VAL A 149 0.87 -7.97 -8.69
C VAL A 149 0.94 -6.49 -8.35
N PHE A 150 0.74 -6.19 -7.07
CA PHE A 150 1.01 -4.88 -6.49
C PHE A 150 2.42 -4.86 -5.92
N ARG A 151 3.24 -3.93 -6.40
CA ARG A 151 4.63 -3.78 -5.98
C ARG A 151 4.80 -2.50 -5.18
N GLY A 152 5.59 -2.58 -4.11
CA GLY A 152 5.78 -1.43 -3.24
C GLY A 152 6.58 -1.73 -2.00
N TYR A 153 6.13 -1.20 -0.87
CA TYR A 153 6.83 -1.30 0.41
C TYR A 153 5.85 -1.60 1.55
N LYS A 154 6.21 -2.51 2.41
CA LYS A 154 5.61 -2.60 3.74
C LYS A 154 6.16 -1.46 4.61
N LEU A 155 5.27 -0.81 5.36
CA LEU A 155 5.56 0.38 6.16
C LEU A 155 5.59 0.00 7.65
N TYR A 156 6.78 -0.19 8.20
CA TYR A 156 6.95 -0.51 9.61
C TYR A 156 7.26 0.73 10.43
N PRO A 157 6.61 0.96 11.60
CA PRO A 157 7.07 1.95 12.55
C PRO A 157 8.49 1.63 13.00
N ALA A 158 9.42 2.59 12.97
CA ALA A 158 10.82 2.35 13.35
C ALA A 158 10.99 1.80 14.78
N ALA A 159 10.04 2.09 15.69
CA ALA A 159 10.03 1.54 17.04
C ALA A 159 9.73 0.03 17.11
N ALA A 160 9.14 -0.57 16.08
CA ALA A 160 8.74 -1.99 16.11
C ALA A 160 9.90 -2.96 15.93
N GLN A 161 11.01 -2.53 15.33
CA GLN A 161 12.17 -3.41 15.09
C GLN A 161 13.09 -3.59 16.32
N GLN A 162 12.98 -2.73 17.34
CA GLN A 162 13.82 -2.86 18.53
C GLN A 162 13.41 -4.01 19.45
N GLN A 163 12.22 -4.58 19.27
CA GLN A 163 11.73 -5.68 20.12
C GLN A 163 12.16 -7.08 19.62
N GLY A 164 12.62 -7.22 18.37
CA GLY A 164 13.02 -8.51 17.79
C GLY A 164 14.45 -8.95 18.09
N SER A 165 15.33 -8.07 18.54
CA SER A 165 16.77 -8.35 18.72
C SER A 165 17.21 -8.67 20.15
N GLN A 166 16.31 -8.68 21.14
CA GLN A 166 16.65 -8.99 22.55
C GLN A 166 16.42 -10.45 22.96
N GLY A 167 16.26 -11.38 22.04
CA GLY A 167 15.81 -12.76 22.31
C GLY A 167 16.83 -13.87 22.07
N MET A 168 18.15 -13.64 22.06
CA MET A 168 19.08 -14.75 21.97
C MET A 168 20.25 -14.61 22.98
N ILE A 169 19.93 -14.75 24.26
CA ILE A 169 20.96 -15.09 25.27
C ILE A 169 21.20 -16.58 25.11
N VAL A 170 22.29 -16.95 24.46
CA VAL A 170 22.81 -18.32 24.45
C VAL A 170 23.40 -18.55 25.82
N PRO A 171 22.93 -19.51 26.64
CA PRO A 171 23.62 -19.88 27.88
C PRO A 171 24.94 -20.55 27.50
N GLN A 172 26.03 -19.95 27.93
CA GLN A 172 27.34 -20.60 27.87
C GLN A 172 27.40 -21.63 29.02
N SER A 173 27.51 -22.89 28.64
CA SER A 173 27.87 -24.02 29.51
C SER A 173 29.37 -24.16 29.63
#